data_f8c6326cf9fd3cdb20e31911b498d38c
#
_entry.id   f8c6326cf9fd3cdb20e31911b498d38c
#
_cell.length_a   1.000
_cell.length_b   1.000
_cell.length_c   1.000
_cell.angle_alpha   90.00
_cell.angle_beta   90.00
_cell.angle_gamma   90.00
#
_symmetry.space_group_name_H-M   'P 1'
#
loop_
_entity.id
_entity.type
_entity.pdbx_description
1 polymer ?
#
loop_
_entity_poly.entity_id
_entity_poly.type
_entity_poly.pdbx_seq_one_letter_code
_entity_poly.pdbx_strand_id
1 'polypeptide(L)'
;SIKILENLDKDKKNSILDKLPPKDKFLLEEGLSYPEDSAARIMQREFTAVPSNWSVGQTIDYLRENKDLPKEFLEIFIVDNEFKPIGTVPSSRVLRTARESKMNSIMAEMPVLLSVNMDKEEVGHTFENYNLVSAGVVNKDNKLVGMITADDVVTVVQEEAEEDALRLAGVGD
;
A
#
# COMPACT_ATOMS: atom_id res chain seq x y z
N SER A 1 2.48 14.87 3.70
CA SER A 1 2.48 15.87 2.64
C SER A 1 1.10 16.14 2.06
N ILE A 2 0.26 15.11 1.85
CA ILE A 2 -1.10 15.29 1.30
C ILE A 2 -1.96 16.17 2.22
N LYS A 3 -1.92 15.95 3.53
CA LYS A 3 -2.66 16.78 4.50
C LYS A 3 -2.23 18.24 4.47
N ILE A 4 -0.94 18.49 4.31
CA ILE A 4 -0.41 19.86 4.21
C ILE A 4 -0.95 20.54 2.96
N LEU A 5 -0.96 19.83 1.82
CA LEU A 5 -1.50 20.35 0.56
C LEU A 5 -2.99 20.65 0.65
N GLU A 6 -3.77 19.83 1.36
CA GLU A 6 -5.21 20.06 1.54
C GLU A 6 -5.52 21.35 2.29
N ASN A 7 -4.64 21.75 3.20
CA ASN A 7 -4.81 22.96 4.00
C ASN A 7 -4.32 24.24 3.30
N LEU A 8 -3.73 24.13 2.12
CA LEU A 8 -3.29 25.28 1.32
C LEU A 8 -4.43 25.76 0.43
N ASP A 9 -4.43 27.04 0.08
CA ASP A 9 -5.37 27.55 -0.89
C ASP A 9 -5.05 26.98 -2.29
N LYS A 10 -6.02 27.06 -3.20
CA LYS A 10 -5.94 26.43 -4.52
C LYS A 10 -4.72 26.91 -5.33
N ASP A 11 -4.41 28.20 -5.26
CA ASP A 11 -3.29 28.77 -6.02
C ASP A 11 -1.95 28.25 -5.50
N LYS A 12 -1.80 28.13 -4.19
CA LYS A 12 -0.60 27.59 -3.56
C LYS A 12 -0.43 26.11 -3.87
N LYS A 13 -1.53 25.33 -3.84
CA LYS A 13 -1.49 23.91 -4.25
C LYS A 13 -0.98 23.75 -5.66
N ASN A 14 -1.52 24.52 -6.62
CA ASN A 14 -1.11 24.45 -8.00
C ASN A 14 0.36 24.85 -8.18
N SER A 15 0.82 25.88 -7.46
CA SER A 15 2.21 26.33 -7.51
C SER A 15 3.18 25.25 -7.02
N ILE A 16 2.83 24.53 -5.94
CA ILE A 16 3.64 23.44 -5.40
C ILE A 16 3.66 22.27 -6.38
N LEU A 17 2.50 21.86 -6.89
CA LEU A 17 2.38 20.75 -7.84
C LEU A 17 3.16 20.99 -9.12
N ASP A 18 3.14 22.24 -9.63
CA ASP A 18 3.86 22.60 -10.86
C ASP A 18 5.39 22.53 -10.72
N LYS A 19 5.90 22.63 -9.48
CA LYS A 19 7.34 22.54 -9.21
C LYS A 19 7.85 21.12 -9.04
N LEU A 20 6.94 20.15 -8.90
CA LEU A 20 7.31 18.74 -8.69
C LEU A 20 7.64 18.05 -10.02
N PRO A 21 8.52 17.03 -9.99
CA PRO A 21 8.69 16.15 -11.15
C PRO A 21 7.35 15.54 -11.57
N PRO A 22 7.13 15.29 -12.88
CA PRO A 22 5.83 14.79 -13.37
C PRO A 22 5.30 13.56 -12.63
N LYS A 23 6.17 12.62 -12.25
CA LYS A 23 5.78 11.42 -11.50
C LYS A 23 5.23 11.78 -10.13
N ASP A 24 5.93 12.64 -9.38
CA ASP A 24 5.53 13.04 -8.04
C ASP A 24 4.25 13.88 -8.08
N LYS A 25 4.13 14.75 -9.07
CA LYS A 25 2.91 15.53 -9.31
C LYS A 25 1.70 14.62 -9.51
N PHE A 26 1.84 13.60 -10.36
CA PHE A 26 0.78 12.63 -10.63
C PHE A 26 0.34 11.90 -9.36
N LEU A 27 1.30 11.42 -8.57
CA LEU A 27 1.03 10.70 -7.33
C LEU A 27 0.31 11.56 -6.29
N LEU A 28 0.69 12.83 -6.16
CA LEU A 28 0.03 13.75 -5.23
C LEU A 28 -1.38 14.11 -5.68
N GLU A 29 -1.57 14.41 -6.97
CA GLU A 29 -2.89 14.69 -7.52
C GLU A 29 -3.83 13.51 -7.36
N GLU A 30 -3.36 12.31 -7.63
CA GLU A 30 -4.13 11.08 -7.43
C GLU A 30 -4.51 10.90 -5.96
N GLY A 31 -3.56 11.08 -5.03
CA GLY A 31 -3.82 10.97 -3.60
C GLY A 31 -4.87 11.95 -3.11
N LEU A 32 -4.84 13.20 -3.60
CA LEU A 32 -5.80 14.24 -3.24
C LEU A 32 -7.21 13.97 -3.78
N SER A 33 -7.36 13.15 -4.81
CA SER A 33 -8.65 12.83 -5.39
C SER A 33 -9.46 11.80 -4.59
N TYR A 34 -8.83 11.10 -3.63
CA TYR A 34 -9.49 10.05 -2.84
C TYR A 34 -10.10 10.61 -1.55
N PRO A 35 -11.21 10.00 -1.06
CA PRO A 35 -11.80 10.39 0.24
C PRO A 35 -10.79 10.26 1.39
N GLU A 36 -10.89 11.16 2.36
CA GLU A 36 -9.95 11.23 3.48
C GLU A 36 -9.86 9.93 4.28
N ASP A 37 -10.99 9.24 4.46
CA ASP A 37 -11.06 8.01 5.25
C ASP A 37 -10.90 6.74 4.40
N SER A 38 -10.41 6.86 3.18
CA SER A 38 -10.26 5.71 2.28
C SER A 38 -8.93 4.98 2.45
N ALA A 39 -8.88 3.74 2.00
CA ALA A 39 -7.66 2.93 1.98
C ALA A 39 -6.52 3.64 1.24
N ALA A 40 -6.83 4.36 0.17
CA ALA A 40 -5.83 5.11 -0.59
C ALA A 40 -5.11 6.17 0.24
N ARG A 41 -5.76 6.70 1.27
CA ARG A 41 -5.18 7.74 2.15
C ARG A 41 -4.27 7.17 3.23
N ILE A 42 -4.44 5.90 3.59
CA ILE A 42 -3.63 5.25 4.62
C ILE A 42 -2.59 4.29 4.04
N MET A 43 -2.67 3.97 2.74
CA MET A 43 -1.74 3.06 2.11
C MET A 43 -0.35 3.66 1.95
N GLN A 44 0.66 2.80 1.94
CA GLN A 44 2.01 3.13 1.51
C GLN A 44 2.06 2.99 -0.01
N ARG A 45 2.65 3.97 -0.69
CA ARG A 45 2.82 3.92 -2.14
C ARG A 45 4.09 3.19 -2.56
N GLU A 46 4.99 2.99 -1.59
CA GLU A 46 6.21 2.23 -1.79
C GLU A 46 5.96 0.79 -1.41
N PHE A 47 6.17 -0.10 -2.34
CA PHE A 47 6.05 -1.55 -2.14
C PHE A 47 7.00 -2.27 -3.08
N THR A 48 7.25 -3.54 -2.80
CA THR A 48 8.09 -4.38 -3.65
C THR A 48 7.21 -5.29 -4.48
N ALA A 49 7.26 -5.16 -5.81
CA ALA A 49 6.51 -5.99 -6.74
C ALA A 49 7.40 -6.45 -7.87
N VAL A 50 7.26 -7.71 -8.25
CA VAL A 50 8.03 -8.31 -9.35
C VAL A 50 7.10 -9.10 -10.28
N PRO A 51 7.48 -9.22 -11.57
CA PRO A 51 6.70 -10.04 -12.51
C PRO A 51 6.70 -11.52 -12.14
N SER A 52 5.59 -12.19 -12.44
CA SER A 52 5.39 -13.60 -12.10
C SER A 52 6.36 -14.56 -12.77
N ASN A 53 6.89 -14.17 -13.92
CA ASN A 53 7.84 -14.99 -14.70
C ASN A 53 9.30 -14.82 -14.28
N TRP A 54 9.59 -13.93 -13.32
CA TRP A 54 10.95 -13.79 -12.82
C TRP A 54 11.38 -14.99 -11.98
N SER A 55 12.69 -15.29 -12.04
CA SER A 55 13.28 -16.25 -11.12
C SER A 55 13.55 -15.63 -9.76
N VAL A 56 13.75 -16.47 -8.76
CA VAL A 56 14.17 -16.05 -7.42
C VAL A 56 15.47 -15.24 -7.51
N GLY A 57 16.43 -15.71 -8.31
CA GLY A 57 17.70 -15.02 -8.51
C GLY A 57 17.56 -13.63 -9.09
N GLN A 58 16.72 -13.46 -10.12
CA GLN A 58 16.43 -12.14 -10.67
C GLN A 58 15.80 -11.22 -9.64
N THR A 59 14.91 -11.75 -8.80
CA THR A 59 14.28 -11.00 -7.72
C THR A 59 15.30 -10.54 -6.69
N ILE A 60 16.19 -11.43 -6.23
CA ILE A 60 17.24 -11.09 -5.26
C ILE A 60 18.14 -10.00 -5.83
N ASP A 61 18.57 -10.13 -7.09
CA ASP A 61 19.44 -9.15 -7.71
C ASP A 61 18.75 -7.78 -7.82
N TYR A 62 17.47 -7.76 -8.18
CA TYR A 62 16.65 -6.56 -8.22
C TYR A 62 16.58 -5.88 -6.84
N LEU A 63 16.35 -6.66 -5.78
CA LEU A 63 16.27 -6.14 -4.41
C LEU A 63 17.57 -5.51 -3.95
N ARG A 64 18.71 -6.05 -4.40
CA ARG A 64 20.04 -5.52 -4.03
C ARG A 64 20.41 -4.27 -4.80
N GLU A 65 19.98 -4.15 -6.04
CA GLU A 65 20.35 -3.07 -6.95
C GLU A 65 19.43 -1.86 -6.86
N ASN A 66 18.15 -2.06 -6.51
CA ASN A 66 17.18 -0.99 -6.48
C ASN A 66 17.12 -0.31 -5.11
N LYS A 67 17.63 0.91 -5.03
CA LYS A 67 17.69 1.70 -3.80
C LYS A 67 16.38 2.42 -3.48
N ASP A 68 15.43 2.43 -4.40
CA ASP A 68 14.14 3.13 -4.26
C ASP A 68 13.07 2.26 -3.60
N LEU A 69 13.38 1.02 -3.27
CA LEU A 69 12.45 0.12 -2.57
C LEU A 69 12.28 0.52 -1.11
N PRO A 70 11.17 0.11 -0.47
CA PRO A 70 11.00 0.31 0.97
C PRO A 70 12.19 -0.27 1.73
N LYS A 71 12.60 0.42 2.80
CA LYS A 71 13.73 -0.04 3.64
C LYS A 71 13.44 -1.38 4.30
N GLU A 72 12.18 -1.60 4.67
CA GLU A 72 11.74 -2.83 5.32
C GLU A 72 10.47 -3.32 4.62
N PHE A 73 10.42 -4.62 4.33
CA PHE A 73 9.23 -5.26 3.78
C PHE A 73 9.25 -6.73 4.15
N LEU A 74 8.07 -7.26 4.43
CA LEU A 74 7.90 -8.68 4.81
C LEU A 74 7.45 -9.53 3.63
N GLU A 75 6.77 -8.94 2.66
CA GLU A 75 6.20 -9.63 1.52
C GLU A 75 6.54 -8.93 0.20
N ILE A 76 6.73 -9.73 -0.82
CA ILE A 76 6.94 -9.27 -2.19
C ILE A 76 5.68 -9.59 -2.97
N PHE A 77 5.09 -8.59 -3.62
CA PHE A 77 3.91 -8.78 -4.45
C PHE A 77 4.32 -9.32 -5.82
N ILE A 78 3.55 -10.29 -6.29
CA ILE A 78 3.74 -10.86 -7.61
C ILE A 78 2.65 -10.32 -8.52
N VAL A 79 3.04 -9.74 -9.65
CA VAL A 79 2.12 -9.09 -10.57
C VAL A 79 2.18 -9.73 -11.96
N ASP A 80 1.07 -9.63 -12.69
CA ASP A 80 1.00 -10.07 -14.08
C ASP A 80 1.46 -8.95 -15.03
N ASN A 81 1.31 -9.18 -16.35
CA ASN A 81 1.75 -8.23 -17.38
C ASN A 81 0.97 -6.91 -17.36
N GLU A 82 -0.20 -6.88 -16.74
CA GLU A 82 -1.02 -5.68 -16.59
C GLU A 82 -0.87 -5.02 -15.22
N PHE A 83 0.12 -5.47 -14.45
CA PHE A 83 0.40 -4.99 -13.09
C PHE A 83 -0.72 -5.30 -12.10
N LYS A 84 -1.45 -6.38 -12.34
CA LYS A 84 -2.45 -6.88 -11.40
C LYS A 84 -1.80 -7.85 -10.42
N PRO A 85 -2.02 -7.68 -9.11
CA PRO A 85 -1.42 -8.58 -8.12
C PRO A 85 -2.08 -9.95 -8.19
N ILE A 86 -1.27 -10.99 -8.27
CA ILE A 86 -1.73 -12.37 -8.37
C ILE A 86 -1.25 -13.25 -7.21
N GLY A 87 -0.31 -12.76 -6.42
CA GLY A 87 0.17 -13.50 -5.27
C GLY A 87 1.19 -12.72 -4.47
N THR A 88 1.64 -13.33 -3.38
CA THR A 88 2.71 -12.78 -2.54
C THR A 88 3.74 -13.86 -2.20
N VAL A 89 4.97 -13.43 -1.97
CA VAL A 89 6.04 -14.31 -1.48
C VAL A 89 6.69 -13.62 -0.27
N PRO A 90 6.71 -14.27 0.90
CA PRO A 90 7.45 -13.72 2.03
C PRO A 90 8.93 -13.57 1.68
N SER A 91 9.55 -12.47 2.12
CA SER A 91 10.97 -12.22 1.85
C SER A 91 11.87 -13.36 2.35
N SER A 92 11.52 -13.96 3.48
CA SER A 92 12.23 -15.13 4.02
C SER A 92 12.22 -16.33 3.07
N ARG A 93 11.10 -16.56 2.38
CA ARG A 93 10.99 -17.67 1.41
C ARG A 93 11.89 -17.43 0.20
N VAL A 94 11.96 -16.21 -0.28
CA VAL A 94 12.87 -15.86 -1.38
C VAL A 94 14.32 -16.19 -1.02
N LEU A 95 14.75 -15.84 0.20
CA LEU A 95 16.10 -16.09 0.65
C LEU A 95 16.44 -17.58 0.79
N ARG A 96 15.43 -18.43 1.00
CA ARG A 96 15.61 -19.86 1.26
C ARG A 96 15.30 -20.72 0.04
N THR A 97 14.98 -20.13 -1.09
CA THR A 97 14.61 -20.85 -2.31
C THR A 97 15.75 -20.77 -3.31
N ALA A 98 15.92 -21.84 -4.12
CA ALA A 98 16.95 -21.89 -5.14
C ALA A 98 16.76 -20.76 -6.16
N ARG A 99 17.86 -20.17 -6.61
CA ARG A 99 17.84 -19.02 -7.54
C ARG A 99 17.15 -19.32 -8.86
N GLU A 100 17.18 -20.57 -9.29
CA GLU A 100 16.59 -21.01 -10.57
C GLU A 100 15.06 -21.15 -10.51
N SER A 101 14.47 -21.21 -9.32
CA SER A 101 13.02 -21.34 -9.16
C SER A 101 12.31 -20.09 -9.63
N LYS A 102 11.11 -20.26 -10.19
CA LYS A 102 10.28 -19.12 -10.59
C LYS A 102 9.47 -18.58 -9.42
N MET A 103 9.29 -17.27 -9.37
CA MET A 103 8.52 -16.64 -8.30
C MET A 103 7.08 -17.15 -8.28
N ASN A 104 6.47 -17.39 -9.45
CA ASN A 104 5.11 -17.91 -9.51
C ASN A 104 4.97 -19.35 -8.95
N SER A 105 6.05 -20.09 -8.86
CA SER A 105 6.01 -21.45 -8.30
C SER A 105 6.05 -21.50 -6.78
N ILE A 106 6.43 -20.40 -6.13
CA ILE A 106 6.57 -20.32 -4.67
C ILE A 106 5.63 -19.30 -4.03
N MET A 107 4.82 -18.59 -4.84
CA MET A 107 3.90 -17.59 -4.34
C MET A 107 2.67 -18.22 -3.66
N ALA A 108 2.15 -17.53 -2.67
CA ALA A 108 0.82 -17.78 -2.16
C ALA A 108 -0.17 -16.92 -2.92
N GLU A 109 -1.32 -17.47 -3.29
CA GLU A 109 -2.38 -16.69 -3.93
C GLU A 109 -2.89 -15.65 -2.93
N MET A 110 -3.17 -14.45 -3.40
CA MET A 110 -3.68 -13.39 -2.54
C MET A 110 -5.14 -13.65 -2.18
N PRO A 111 -5.45 -13.92 -0.91
CA PRO A 111 -6.83 -14.17 -0.52
C PRO A 111 -7.67 -12.90 -0.56
N VAL A 112 -7.05 -11.72 -0.35
CA VAL A 112 -7.77 -10.45 -0.20
C VAL A 112 -6.99 -9.32 -0.82
N LEU A 113 -7.68 -8.49 -1.61
CA LEU A 113 -7.18 -7.23 -2.11
C LEU A 113 -8.09 -6.11 -1.61
N LEU A 114 -7.51 -4.97 -1.29
CA LEU A 114 -8.24 -3.79 -0.85
C LEU A 114 -8.45 -2.84 -2.02
N SER A 115 -9.64 -2.23 -2.09
CA SER A 115 -9.91 -1.18 -3.07
C SER A 115 -9.43 0.17 -2.53
N VAL A 116 -8.95 1.05 -3.41
CA VAL A 116 -8.56 2.43 -3.05
C VAL A 116 -9.67 3.20 -2.34
N ASN A 117 -10.94 2.88 -2.65
CA ASN A 117 -12.12 3.56 -2.09
C ASN A 117 -12.67 2.90 -0.82
N MET A 118 -12.08 1.78 -0.39
CA MET A 118 -12.53 1.08 0.81
C MET A 118 -12.35 1.97 2.04
N ASP A 119 -13.37 2.01 2.91
CA ASP A 119 -13.32 2.78 4.15
C ASP A 119 -12.30 2.20 5.12
N LYS A 120 -11.63 3.04 5.89
CA LYS A 120 -10.60 2.62 6.85
C LYS A 120 -11.11 1.63 7.89
N GLU A 121 -12.38 1.73 8.31
CA GLU A 121 -12.99 0.77 9.25
C GLU A 121 -13.11 -0.60 8.61
N GLU A 122 -13.53 -0.66 7.36
CA GLU A 122 -13.62 -1.90 6.60
C GLU A 122 -12.25 -2.52 6.38
N VAL A 123 -11.23 -1.70 6.14
CA VAL A 123 -9.83 -2.15 6.06
C VAL A 123 -9.43 -2.84 7.37
N GLY A 124 -9.72 -2.21 8.50
CA GLY A 124 -9.42 -2.77 9.82
C GLY A 124 -10.09 -4.12 10.06
N HIS A 125 -11.38 -4.21 9.74
CA HIS A 125 -12.13 -5.47 9.85
C HIS A 125 -11.57 -6.58 8.95
N THR A 126 -11.14 -6.22 7.74
CA THR A 126 -10.56 -7.17 6.79
C THR A 126 -9.24 -7.75 7.34
N PHE A 127 -8.36 -6.89 7.87
CA PHE A 127 -7.11 -7.35 8.48
C PHE A 127 -7.37 -8.28 9.66
N GLU A 128 -8.32 -7.93 10.52
CA GLU A 128 -8.68 -8.75 11.67
C GLU A 128 -9.26 -10.10 11.25
N ASN A 129 -10.20 -10.11 10.32
CA ASN A 129 -10.90 -11.32 9.89
C ASN A 129 -9.99 -12.32 9.18
N TYR A 130 -8.99 -11.86 8.45
CA TYR A 130 -8.09 -12.72 7.68
C TYR A 130 -6.69 -12.83 8.25
N ASN A 131 -6.43 -12.22 9.42
CA ASN A 131 -5.11 -12.23 10.08
C ASN A 131 -3.98 -11.79 9.13
N LEU A 132 -4.21 -10.70 8.40
CA LEU A 132 -3.26 -10.23 7.40
C LEU A 132 -2.05 -9.55 8.03
N VAL A 133 -0.87 -9.77 7.45
CA VAL A 133 0.36 -9.02 7.77
C VAL A 133 0.44 -7.77 6.90
N SER A 134 0.10 -7.92 5.63
CA SER A 134 0.00 -6.83 4.68
C SER A 134 -1.06 -7.17 3.62
N ALA A 135 -1.55 -6.16 2.94
CA ALA A 135 -2.51 -6.35 1.84
C ALA A 135 -2.23 -5.36 0.72
N GLY A 136 -2.33 -5.83 -0.51
CA GLY A 136 -2.22 -4.97 -1.68
C GLY A 136 -3.47 -4.13 -1.87
N VAL A 137 -3.28 -2.89 -2.30
CA VAL A 137 -4.37 -1.97 -2.62
C VAL A 137 -4.41 -1.79 -4.13
N VAL A 138 -5.58 -1.97 -4.71
CA VAL A 138 -5.77 -1.89 -6.16
C VAL A 138 -6.71 -0.76 -6.54
N ASN A 139 -6.47 -0.19 -7.73
CA ASN A 139 -7.36 0.84 -8.27
C ASN A 139 -8.54 0.20 -9.00
N LYS A 140 -9.36 1.02 -9.66
CA LYS A 140 -10.54 0.57 -10.42
C LYS A 140 -10.20 -0.41 -11.54
N ASP A 141 -8.98 -0.38 -12.06
CA ASP A 141 -8.50 -1.29 -13.10
C ASP A 141 -7.84 -2.55 -12.54
N ASN A 142 -7.95 -2.77 -11.21
CA ASN A 142 -7.34 -3.86 -10.47
C ASN A 142 -5.80 -3.87 -10.50
N LYS A 143 -5.20 -2.72 -10.78
CA LYS A 143 -3.74 -2.57 -10.76
C LYS A 143 -3.27 -2.26 -9.34
N LEU A 144 -2.15 -2.85 -8.96
CA LEU A 144 -1.53 -2.61 -7.64
C LEU A 144 -1.00 -1.17 -7.57
N VAL A 145 -1.48 -0.40 -6.63
CA VAL A 145 -1.11 1.02 -6.46
C VAL A 145 -0.52 1.33 -5.09
N GLY A 146 -0.61 0.41 -4.15
CA GLY A 146 -0.08 0.60 -2.81
C GLY A 146 -0.21 -0.64 -1.96
N MET A 147 0.19 -0.53 -0.70
CA MET A 147 -0.01 -1.60 0.28
C MET A 147 -0.35 -0.99 1.64
N ILE A 148 -1.02 -1.80 2.46
CA ILE A 148 -1.30 -1.45 3.85
C ILE A 148 -0.74 -2.58 4.70
N THR A 149 -0.03 -2.23 5.77
CA THR A 149 0.52 -3.21 6.72
C THR A 149 -0.35 -3.28 7.97
N ALA A 150 -0.18 -4.35 8.75
CA ALA A 150 -0.86 -4.49 10.03
C ALA A 150 -0.55 -3.33 10.98
N ASP A 151 0.68 -2.81 10.94
CA ASP A 151 1.08 -1.65 11.76
C ASP A 151 0.30 -0.39 11.38
N ASP A 152 0.06 -0.18 10.08
CA ASP A 152 -0.75 0.94 9.60
C ASP A 152 -2.19 0.85 10.12
N VAL A 153 -2.73 -0.37 10.15
CA VAL A 153 -4.10 -0.62 10.64
C VAL A 153 -4.20 -0.38 12.14
N VAL A 154 -3.21 -0.79 12.92
CA VAL A 154 -3.17 -0.54 14.37
C VAL A 154 -3.24 0.95 14.65
N THR A 155 -2.48 1.75 13.91
CA THR A 155 -2.51 3.21 14.05
C THR A 155 -3.91 3.77 13.79
N VAL A 156 -4.56 3.32 12.73
CA VAL A 156 -5.92 3.77 12.37
C VAL A 156 -6.93 3.39 13.46
N VAL A 157 -6.87 2.16 13.98
CA VAL A 157 -7.75 1.69 15.05
C VAL A 157 -7.57 2.51 16.31
N GLN A 158 -6.34 2.86 16.68
CA GLN A 158 -6.05 3.70 17.83
C GLN A 158 -6.61 5.11 17.66
N GLU A 159 -6.45 5.71 16.49
CA GLU A 159 -7.00 7.03 16.18
C GLU A 159 -8.52 7.05 16.30
N GLU A 160 -9.21 6.02 15.78
CA GLU A 160 -10.67 5.89 15.88
C GLU A 160 -11.12 5.74 17.36
N ALA A 161 -10.42 4.95 18.14
CA ALA A 161 -10.72 4.77 19.56
C ALA A 161 -10.60 6.09 20.32
N GLU A 162 -9.58 6.89 20.02
CA GLU A 162 -9.40 8.22 20.61
C GLU A 162 -10.52 9.17 20.20
N GLU A 163 -10.91 9.18 18.93
CA GLU A 163 -12.04 9.98 18.43
C GLU A 163 -13.34 9.60 19.13
N ASP A 164 -13.63 8.32 19.28
CA ASP A 164 -14.83 7.82 19.94
C ASP A 164 -14.84 8.21 21.42
N ALA A 165 -13.70 8.13 22.10
CA ALA A 165 -13.57 8.55 23.50
C ALA A 165 -13.85 10.05 23.66
N LEU A 166 -13.34 10.87 22.73
CA LEU A 166 -13.59 12.31 22.74
C LEU A 166 -15.06 12.64 22.48
N ARG A 167 -15.72 11.92 21.60
CA ARG A 167 -17.15 12.09 21.33
C ARG A 167 -18.00 11.75 22.57
N LEU A 168 -17.67 10.65 23.26
CA LEU A 168 -18.36 10.27 24.48
C LEU A 168 -18.17 11.31 25.59
N ALA A 169 -16.98 11.86 25.72
CA ALA A 169 -16.70 12.94 26.67
C ALA A 169 -17.47 14.21 26.30
N GLY A 170 -17.58 14.55 25.02
CA GLY A 170 -18.33 15.70 24.53
C GLY A 170 -19.85 15.58 24.71
N VAL A 171 -20.37 14.37 24.58
CA VAL A 171 -21.82 14.11 24.80
C VAL A 171 -22.21 14.23 26.25
N GLY A 172 -21.28 14.00 27.16
CA GLY A 172 -21.50 14.17 28.60
C GLY A 172 -21.64 15.63 29.05
N ASP A 173 -21.29 16.55 28.16
CA ASP A 173 -21.42 18.00 28.43
C ASP A 173 -22.79 18.50 27.99
#